data_4f630180d647b653d22dc456274c844e
#
_entry.id   4f630180d647b653d22dc456274c844e
#
_cell.length_a   1.000
_cell.length_b   1.000
_cell.length_c   1.000
_cell.angle_alpha   90.00
_cell.angle_beta   90.00
_cell.angle_gamma   90.00
#
_symmetry.space_group_name_H-M   'P 1'
#
loop_
_entity.id
_entity.type
_entity.pdbx_description
1 polymer ?
#
loop_
_entity_poly.entity_id
_entity_poly.type
_entity_poly.pdbx_seq_one_letter_code
_entity_poly.pdbx_strand_id
1 'polypeptide(L)'
;MPPKSTTTKHIFVTGGVASSLGKGLTASSLGMLLKARGLRVVMQKLDPYLNVDPGTMNPFQHGEVFVTNDGAETDLDIGHYERFLDRDLDGSANVTTGQVYSTVIAKERRGEYLGDTVQVIPHITNEIKHRIRRMATDEVDVVITEVGGTVGDIESLPFLETVRQVRHEVGRDNVFVVHISLLPYIGPSGELKTKPTQHSVAALRNIGIQPDAIVLRCDREVPTAIKRKISLMCDVDEAAVVACPDAKSIYDIPKTVHGEGLDAYVVRKLDLPFRDVDWTTWDDLLDRVHNPDHEITLALVGKYIDLPDAYLSVTEALRAGGFANKARVKIKWVTSDDCKTPAGAAAQLGDVDGICIPGGFGDRGVLGKVGAIQYARENKIPLLGLCLGLQCIVIEAARNLADIPDANSTEFDSATSHPVISTMAEQLDIVAGDGDMGGTMRLGMYPAKLAEGSIVREVYEGKEYVEERHRHRYEVNNAYRAELEKKAGILFSGTSPDGKLVEYVEYPRDVHPYLVATQAHPELRSRPTRPHALFAGLVKASVERKNSK
;
A
#
# COMPACT_ATOMS: atom_id res chain seq x y z
N MET A 1 5.67 17.06 31.83
CA MET A 1 6.09 15.78 31.23
C MET A 1 5.60 14.67 32.13
N PRO A 2 4.85 13.69 31.67
CA PRO A 2 4.55 12.52 32.49
C PRO A 2 5.85 11.73 32.73
N PRO A 3 5.95 10.99 33.85
CA PRO A 3 7.17 10.29 34.18
C PRO A 3 7.51 9.24 33.10
N LYS A 4 8.77 9.26 32.64
CA LYS A 4 9.38 8.20 31.86
C LYS A 4 9.33 6.91 32.67
N SER A 5 8.97 5.88 32.05
CA SER A 5 9.18 4.46 32.30
C SER A 5 7.93 3.65 32.08
N THR A 6 7.64 3.42 30.85
CA THR A 6 7.02 2.14 30.56
C THR A 6 7.88 1.51 29.47
N THR A 7 8.39 0.33 29.74
CA THR A 7 8.99 -0.54 28.73
C THR A 7 8.04 -0.60 27.54
N THR A 8 8.53 -0.35 26.32
CA THR A 8 7.72 -0.45 25.10
C THR A 8 6.98 -1.78 25.09
N LYS A 9 5.68 -1.77 24.82
CA LYS A 9 4.85 -2.97 24.76
C LYS A 9 4.86 -3.53 23.33
N HIS A 10 4.83 -4.86 23.23
CA HIS A 10 4.83 -5.57 21.95
C HIS A 10 3.51 -6.32 21.75
N ILE A 11 2.87 -6.08 20.63
CA ILE A 11 1.68 -6.83 20.18
C ILE A 11 2.09 -7.62 18.94
N PHE A 12 2.02 -8.94 19.03
CA PHE A 12 2.26 -9.81 17.88
C PHE A 12 0.93 -10.27 17.29
N VAL A 13 0.76 -10.09 15.98
CA VAL A 13 -0.42 -10.52 15.25
C VAL A 13 -0.04 -11.71 14.39
N THR A 14 -0.63 -12.87 14.69
CA THR A 14 -0.42 -14.14 13.96
C THR A 14 -1.70 -14.56 13.27
N GLY A 15 -1.61 -15.38 12.24
CA GLY A 15 -2.78 -15.90 11.55
C GLY A 15 -2.70 -17.40 11.30
N GLY A 16 -3.84 -18.03 11.21
CA GLY A 16 -3.94 -19.45 10.93
C GLY A 16 -5.15 -19.83 10.10
N VAL A 17 -5.19 -21.08 9.64
CA VAL A 17 -6.21 -21.69 8.80
C VAL A 17 -6.06 -21.35 7.32
N ALA A 18 -5.97 -20.07 6.95
CA ALA A 18 -5.85 -19.63 5.56
C ALA A 18 -5.05 -18.34 5.45
N SER A 19 -4.52 -18.05 4.27
CA SER A 19 -3.97 -16.74 3.88
C SER A 19 -5.10 -15.73 3.65
N SER A 20 -4.75 -14.46 3.49
CA SER A 20 -5.70 -13.36 3.16
C SER A 20 -6.87 -13.20 4.15
N LEU A 21 -6.67 -13.53 5.42
CA LEU A 21 -7.67 -13.36 6.49
C LEU A 21 -7.83 -11.90 6.95
N GLY A 22 -7.06 -10.97 6.40
CA GLY A 22 -7.06 -9.57 6.83
C GLY A 22 -6.28 -9.33 8.13
N LYS A 23 -5.16 -10.04 8.32
CA LYS A 23 -4.22 -9.77 9.43
C LYS A 23 -3.80 -8.31 9.46
N GLY A 24 -3.33 -7.77 8.32
CA GLY A 24 -2.90 -6.39 8.18
C GLY A 24 -4.00 -5.38 8.53
N LEU A 25 -5.23 -5.60 8.06
CA LEU A 25 -6.37 -4.73 8.37
C LEU A 25 -6.76 -4.78 9.85
N THR A 26 -6.75 -5.97 10.47
CA THR A 26 -7.05 -6.11 11.91
C THR A 26 -5.96 -5.47 12.76
N ALA A 27 -4.68 -5.70 12.40
CA ALA A 27 -3.53 -5.08 13.06
C ALA A 27 -3.56 -3.55 12.92
N SER A 28 -3.82 -3.04 11.72
CA SER A 28 -3.96 -1.60 11.44
C SER A 28 -5.12 -0.96 12.20
N SER A 29 -6.25 -1.66 12.29
CA SER A 29 -7.42 -1.22 13.06
C SER A 29 -7.12 -1.12 14.55
N LEU A 30 -6.44 -2.13 15.11
CA LEU A 30 -5.99 -2.08 16.49
C LEU A 30 -4.97 -0.94 16.70
N GLY A 31 -4.03 -0.76 15.77
CA GLY A 31 -3.05 0.33 15.79
C GLY A 31 -3.72 1.71 15.79
N MET A 32 -4.71 1.92 14.92
CA MET A 32 -5.51 3.14 14.88
C MET A 32 -6.23 3.38 16.21
N LEU A 33 -6.88 2.38 16.80
CA LEU A 33 -7.58 2.48 18.07
C LEU A 33 -6.64 2.86 19.22
N LEU A 34 -5.48 2.22 19.32
CA LEU A 34 -4.48 2.55 20.33
C LEU A 34 -3.92 3.97 20.14
N LYS A 35 -3.68 4.39 18.90
CA LYS A 35 -3.29 5.77 18.58
C LYS A 35 -4.38 6.76 18.98
N ALA A 36 -5.64 6.47 18.67
CA ALA A 36 -6.79 7.31 19.04
C ALA A 36 -7.03 7.39 20.57
N ARG A 37 -6.47 6.46 21.34
CA ARG A 37 -6.36 6.53 22.80
C ARG A 37 -5.16 7.35 23.28
N GLY A 38 -4.40 7.98 22.35
CA GLY A 38 -3.26 8.83 22.64
C GLY A 38 -1.95 8.08 22.92
N LEU A 39 -1.83 6.81 22.48
CA LEU A 39 -0.60 6.04 22.54
C LEU A 39 0.24 6.28 21.26
N ARG A 40 1.56 6.23 21.40
CA ARG A 40 2.49 6.32 20.27
C ARG A 40 2.73 4.91 19.73
N VAL A 41 2.10 4.63 18.58
CA VAL A 41 2.10 3.30 17.96
C VAL A 41 2.96 3.29 16.71
N VAL A 42 3.70 2.21 16.51
CA VAL A 42 4.40 1.88 15.26
C VAL A 42 4.07 0.44 14.87
N MET A 43 4.10 0.17 13.56
CA MET A 43 3.79 -1.17 13.04
C MET A 43 4.96 -1.73 12.25
N GLN A 44 5.09 -3.06 12.26
CA GLN A 44 6.10 -3.81 11.54
C GLN A 44 5.51 -5.08 10.95
N LYS A 45 5.99 -5.46 9.76
CA LYS A 45 5.67 -6.70 9.05
C LYS A 45 6.89 -7.62 9.02
N LEU A 46 6.68 -8.89 9.35
CA LEU A 46 7.66 -9.96 9.17
C LEU A 46 7.18 -10.89 8.05
N ASP A 47 7.87 -10.90 6.92
CA ASP A 47 7.49 -11.69 5.75
C ASP A 47 8.38 -12.93 5.57
N PRO A 48 7.78 -14.14 5.49
CA PRO A 48 8.53 -15.38 5.50
C PRO A 48 9.18 -15.76 4.14
N TYR A 49 8.98 -14.98 3.08
CA TYR A 49 9.59 -15.28 1.79
C TYR A 49 11.10 -14.98 1.75
N LEU A 50 11.81 -15.68 0.85
CA LEU A 50 13.27 -15.59 0.69
C LEU A 50 13.74 -14.40 -0.16
N ASN A 51 12.84 -13.66 -0.78
CA ASN A 51 13.19 -12.43 -1.48
C ASN A 51 13.71 -11.39 -0.47
N VAL A 52 14.77 -10.68 -0.85
CA VAL A 52 15.29 -9.58 -0.01
C VAL A 52 14.26 -8.48 0.16
N ASP A 53 13.57 -8.16 -0.92
CA ASP A 53 12.44 -7.25 -0.98
C ASP A 53 11.46 -7.69 -2.09
N PRO A 54 10.24 -7.13 -2.17
CA PRO A 54 9.28 -7.47 -3.21
C PRO A 54 9.55 -6.80 -4.56
N GLY A 55 10.59 -5.97 -4.70
CA GLY A 55 10.85 -5.15 -5.89
C GLY A 55 10.97 -5.92 -7.19
N THR A 56 11.45 -7.17 -7.14
CA THR A 56 11.58 -8.05 -8.31
C THR A 56 10.43 -9.07 -8.43
N MET A 57 9.46 -9.05 -7.53
CA MET A 57 8.34 -9.98 -7.55
C MET A 57 7.33 -9.64 -8.64
N ASN A 58 6.65 -10.68 -9.14
CA ASN A 58 5.56 -10.50 -10.09
C ASN A 58 4.31 -9.94 -9.37
N PRO A 59 3.76 -8.78 -9.80
CA PRO A 59 2.55 -8.22 -9.19
C PRO A 59 1.33 -9.15 -9.20
N PHE A 60 1.24 -10.09 -10.15
CA PHE A 60 0.18 -11.10 -10.17
C PHE A 60 0.27 -12.14 -9.03
N GLN A 61 1.41 -12.28 -8.41
CA GLN A 61 1.61 -13.24 -7.31
C GLN A 61 1.63 -12.57 -5.94
N HIS A 62 2.10 -11.33 -5.87
CA HIS A 62 2.39 -10.66 -4.61
C HIS A 62 1.55 -9.39 -4.37
N GLY A 63 0.90 -8.86 -5.39
CA GLY A 63 0.25 -7.54 -5.33
C GLY A 63 1.22 -6.40 -5.63
N GLU A 64 0.86 -5.17 -5.21
CA GLU A 64 1.70 -4.00 -5.42
C GLU A 64 2.96 -4.02 -4.55
N VAL A 65 4.01 -3.37 -5.03
CA VAL A 65 5.19 -3.02 -4.24
C VAL A 65 4.97 -1.64 -3.65
N PHE A 66 4.93 -1.56 -2.32
CA PHE A 66 4.78 -0.29 -1.61
C PHE A 66 6.15 0.31 -1.32
N VAL A 67 6.38 1.57 -1.71
CA VAL A 67 7.66 2.26 -1.49
C VAL A 67 7.53 3.28 -0.38
N THR A 68 8.44 3.21 0.60
CA THR A 68 8.53 4.14 1.72
C THR A 68 9.31 5.41 1.37
N ASN A 69 9.31 6.41 2.27
CA ASN A 69 10.00 7.68 2.02
C ASN A 69 11.51 7.51 1.82
N ASP A 70 12.14 6.57 2.52
CA ASP A 70 13.56 6.24 2.44
C ASP A 70 13.91 5.35 1.23
N GLY A 71 12.94 5.02 0.39
CA GLY A 71 13.14 4.26 -0.85
C GLY A 71 13.11 2.75 -0.69
N ALA A 72 12.73 2.23 0.47
CA ALA A 72 12.58 0.79 0.62
C ALA A 72 11.36 0.28 -0.15
N GLU A 73 11.56 -0.78 -0.94
CA GLU A 73 10.51 -1.55 -1.57
C GLU A 73 9.96 -2.56 -0.56
N THR A 74 8.67 -2.47 -0.24
CA THR A 74 8.05 -3.20 0.87
C THR A 74 6.75 -3.88 0.48
N ASP A 75 6.26 -4.75 1.35
CA ASP A 75 4.97 -5.41 1.22
C ASP A 75 3.80 -4.39 1.25
N LEU A 76 2.72 -4.72 0.56
CA LEU A 76 1.52 -3.88 0.44
C LEU A 76 0.83 -3.57 1.79
N ASP A 77 1.01 -4.43 2.80
CA ASP A 77 0.45 -4.22 4.13
C ASP A 77 1.03 -2.97 4.82
N ILE A 78 2.27 -2.56 4.47
CA ILE A 78 2.85 -1.30 4.95
C ILE A 78 1.97 -0.11 4.54
N GLY A 79 1.38 -0.15 3.35
CA GLY A 79 0.38 0.82 2.90
C GLY A 79 -0.87 0.86 3.78
N HIS A 80 -1.38 -0.29 4.22
CA HIS A 80 -2.49 -0.35 5.19
C HIS A 80 -2.09 0.29 6.52
N TYR A 81 -0.90 -0.02 7.03
CA TYR A 81 -0.40 0.55 8.29
C TYR A 81 -0.33 2.07 8.21
N GLU A 82 0.28 2.61 7.14
CA GLU A 82 0.37 4.05 6.94
C GLU A 82 -1.00 4.73 6.80
N ARG A 83 -1.95 4.10 6.09
CA ARG A 83 -3.30 4.65 5.89
C ARG A 83 -4.11 4.70 7.18
N PHE A 84 -4.02 3.68 8.03
CA PHE A 84 -4.77 3.63 9.29
C PHE A 84 -4.13 4.44 10.40
N LEU A 85 -2.79 4.46 10.47
CA LEU A 85 -2.07 5.24 11.46
C LEU A 85 -1.92 6.71 11.07
N ASP A 86 -2.18 7.09 9.81
CA ASP A 86 -1.81 8.39 9.24
C ASP A 86 -0.38 8.79 9.66
N ARG A 87 0.56 7.91 9.39
CA ARG A 87 1.97 8.04 9.72
C ARG A 87 2.81 7.40 8.63
N ASP A 88 3.86 8.10 8.17
CA ASP A 88 4.84 7.53 7.26
C ASP A 88 5.75 6.55 8.02
N LEU A 89 6.02 5.41 7.42
CA LEU A 89 6.94 4.39 7.89
C LEU A 89 8.20 4.37 7.01
N ASP A 90 9.25 3.73 7.50
CA ASP A 90 10.50 3.51 6.76
C ASP A 90 10.74 2.02 6.51
N GLY A 91 11.83 1.69 5.80
CA GLY A 91 12.16 0.31 5.46
C GLY A 91 12.34 -0.63 6.65
N SER A 92 12.54 -0.11 7.88
CA SER A 92 12.61 -0.95 9.08
C SER A 92 11.26 -1.57 9.45
N ALA A 93 10.17 -1.03 8.90
CA ALA A 93 8.82 -1.57 9.10
C ALA A 93 8.58 -2.89 8.36
N ASN A 94 9.40 -3.25 7.37
CA ASN A 94 9.27 -4.52 6.64
C ASN A 94 10.55 -5.37 6.76
N VAL A 95 10.41 -6.56 7.31
CA VAL A 95 11.50 -7.51 7.53
C VAL A 95 11.19 -8.80 6.78
N THR A 96 12.03 -9.18 5.83
CA THR A 96 11.91 -10.44 5.08
C THR A 96 12.88 -11.49 5.57
N THR A 97 12.56 -12.76 5.36
CA THR A 97 13.50 -13.87 5.59
C THR A 97 14.79 -13.64 4.80
N GLY A 98 14.68 -13.20 3.53
CA GLY A 98 15.84 -12.92 2.68
C GLY A 98 16.79 -11.89 3.29
N GLN A 99 16.27 -10.77 3.80
CA GLN A 99 17.09 -9.76 4.48
C GLN A 99 17.81 -10.32 5.71
N VAL A 100 17.10 -11.10 6.53
CA VAL A 100 17.66 -11.68 7.76
C VAL A 100 18.78 -12.66 7.44
N TYR A 101 18.53 -13.61 6.53
CA TYR A 101 19.50 -14.62 6.16
C TYR A 101 20.71 -14.01 5.45
N SER A 102 20.50 -13.08 4.51
CA SER A 102 21.61 -12.37 3.84
C SER A 102 22.51 -11.64 4.84
N THR A 103 21.90 -10.99 5.85
CA THR A 103 22.66 -10.30 6.90
C THR A 103 23.49 -11.26 7.73
N VAL A 104 22.92 -12.39 8.17
CA VAL A 104 23.62 -13.38 8.98
C VAL A 104 24.73 -14.07 8.18
N ILE A 105 24.46 -14.46 6.92
CA ILE A 105 25.46 -15.06 6.03
C ILE A 105 26.60 -14.08 5.76
N ALA A 106 26.30 -12.79 5.50
CA ALA A 106 27.32 -11.77 5.30
C ALA A 106 28.20 -11.60 6.55
N LYS A 107 27.63 -11.59 7.76
CA LYS A 107 28.38 -11.55 9.04
C LYS A 107 29.27 -12.80 9.20
N GLU A 108 28.77 -13.97 8.89
CA GLU A 108 29.55 -15.22 8.91
C GLU A 108 30.75 -15.13 7.97
N ARG A 109 30.54 -14.72 6.71
CA ARG A 109 31.61 -14.58 5.71
C ARG A 109 32.69 -13.56 6.12
N ARG A 110 32.35 -12.55 6.92
CA ARG A 110 33.31 -11.60 7.49
C ARG A 110 33.98 -12.08 8.79
N GLY A 111 33.63 -13.28 9.29
CA GLY A 111 34.20 -13.86 10.51
C GLY A 111 33.69 -13.21 11.82
N GLU A 112 32.56 -12.52 11.79
CA GLU A 112 32.03 -11.83 12.98
C GLU A 112 31.56 -12.79 14.09
N TYR A 113 31.37 -14.07 13.77
CA TYR A 113 30.99 -15.12 14.74
C TYR A 113 32.19 -15.91 15.30
N LEU A 114 33.42 -15.46 15.01
CA LEU A 114 34.65 -15.96 15.62
C LEU A 114 34.83 -17.49 15.53
N GLY A 115 34.28 -18.14 14.51
CA GLY A 115 34.39 -19.59 14.28
C GLY A 115 33.25 -20.41 14.88
N ASP A 116 32.24 -19.77 15.48
CA ASP A 116 31.05 -20.48 15.96
C ASP A 116 30.29 -21.16 14.81
N THR A 117 29.63 -22.27 15.09
CA THR A 117 28.66 -22.86 14.16
C THR A 117 27.39 -22.00 14.10
N VAL A 118 27.18 -21.34 12.96
CA VAL A 118 26.03 -20.44 12.74
C VAL A 118 24.77 -21.27 12.47
N GLN A 119 23.72 -21.09 13.25
CA GLN A 119 22.46 -21.85 13.19
C GLN A 119 21.25 -20.91 13.22
N VAL A 120 20.04 -21.43 12.93
CA VAL A 120 18.79 -20.66 13.01
C VAL A 120 18.62 -20.10 14.43
N ILE A 121 18.81 -20.94 15.45
CA ILE A 121 18.88 -20.53 16.85
C ILE A 121 20.36 -20.65 17.29
N PRO A 122 21.01 -19.58 17.76
CA PRO A 122 20.43 -18.27 18.07
C PRO A 122 20.62 -17.21 16.97
N HIS A 123 21.34 -17.45 15.89
CA HIS A 123 21.87 -16.40 15.02
C HIS A 123 20.78 -15.72 14.17
N ILE A 124 19.91 -16.48 13.49
CA ILE A 124 18.77 -15.95 12.75
C ILE A 124 17.76 -15.31 13.71
N THR A 125 17.42 -16.00 14.81
CA THR A 125 16.47 -15.45 15.80
C THR A 125 16.99 -14.18 16.46
N ASN A 126 18.30 -14.04 16.72
CA ASN A 126 18.90 -12.82 17.25
C ASN A 126 18.82 -11.66 16.26
N GLU A 127 19.04 -11.91 14.97
CA GLU A 127 18.90 -10.88 13.94
C GLU A 127 17.44 -10.40 13.83
N ILE A 128 16.47 -11.31 13.87
CA ILE A 128 15.04 -10.96 13.87
C ILE A 128 14.71 -10.13 15.13
N LYS A 129 15.17 -10.57 16.32
CA LYS A 129 14.97 -9.81 17.58
C LYS A 129 15.57 -8.41 17.50
N HIS A 130 16.76 -8.27 16.91
CA HIS A 130 17.39 -6.99 16.70
C HIS A 130 16.50 -6.05 15.87
N ARG A 131 15.93 -6.55 14.78
CA ARG A 131 15.03 -5.78 13.90
C ARG A 131 13.72 -5.40 14.59
N ILE A 132 13.14 -6.28 15.40
CA ILE A 132 11.95 -5.96 16.22
C ILE A 132 12.27 -4.87 17.23
N ARG A 133 13.41 -4.97 17.93
CA ARG A 133 13.82 -4.01 18.95
C ARG A 133 14.12 -2.61 18.39
N ARG A 134 14.60 -2.51 17.15
CA ARG A 134 14.81 -1.22 16.50
C ARG A 134 13.55 -0.37 16.41
N MET A 135 12.37 -1.00 16.35
CA MET A 135 11.08 -0.29 16.36
C MET A 135 10.71 0.26 17.74
N ALA A 136 11.28 -0.31 18.82
CA ALA A 136 10.97 0.03 20.20
C ALA A 136 11.86 1.18 20.71
N THR A 137 11.68 2.38 20.13
CA THR A 137 12.40 3.59 20.56
C THR A 137 11.73 4.23 21.79
N ASP A 138 12.43 5.17 22.45
CA ASP A 138 11.89 5.94 23.59
C ASP A 138 10.62 6.75 23.24
N GLU A 139 10.35 6.94 21.96
CA GLU A 139 9.18 7.66 21.45
C GLU A 139 8.00 6.73 21.12
N VAL A 140 8.13 5.42 21.35
CA VAL A 140 7.13 4.41 21.01
C VAL A 140 6.62 3.74 22.28
N ASP A 141 5.31 3.77 22.49
CA ASP A 141 4.65 3.09 23.59
C ASP A 141 4.30 1.64 23.23
N VAL A 142 3.89 1.41 21.96
CA VAL A 142 3.45 0.10 21.46
C VAL A 142 4.02 -0.17 20.09
N VAL A 143 4.66 -1.33 19.92
CA VAL A 143 5.04 -1.91 18.61
C VAL A 143 4.05 -3.01 18.28
N ILE A 144 3.35 -2.91 17.15
CA ILE A 144 2.52 -3.98 16.61
C ILE A 144 3.30 -4.67 15.50
N THR A 145 3.64 -5.94 15.69
CA THR A 145 4.36 -6.75 14.70
C THR A 145 3.44 -7.81 14.12
N GLU A 146 3.14 -7.70 12.83
CA GLU A 146 2.40 -8.73 12.10
C GLU A 146 3.36 -9.81 11.60
N VAL A 147 3.07 -11.06 11.93
CA VAL A 147 3.80 -12.22 11.42
C VAL A 147 3.11 -12.72 10.15
N GLY A 148 3.80 -12.61 9.02
CA GLY A 148 3.36 -13.11 7.73
C GLY A 148 3.28 -14.63 7.68
N GLY A 149 2.59 -15.14 6.66
CA GLY A 149 2.33 -16.58 6.51
C GLY A 149 1.24 -17.09 7.44
N THR A 150 1.14 -18.40 7.55
CA THR A 150 0.14 -19.12 8.34
C THR A 150 0.83 -19.92 9.43
N VAL A 151 0.28 -19.92 10.64
CA VAL A 151 0.81 -20.76 11.73
C VAL A 151 0.71 -22.22 11.34
N GLY A 152 1.86 -22.90 11.33
CA GLY A 152 2.03 -24.27 10.84
C GLY A 152 2.88 -24.36 9.58
N ASP A 153 3.08 -23.27 8.86
CA ASP A 153 3.96 -23.22 7.70
C ASP A 153 5.44 -23.20 8.14
N ILE A 154 6.29 -23.93 7.42
CA ILE A 154 7.72 -24.10 7.74
C ILE A 154 8.44 -22.76 7.71
N GLU A 155 8.16 -21.94 6.72
CA GLU A 155 8.80 -20.64 6.49
C GLU A 155 8.54 -19.63 7.60
N SER A 156 7.44 -19.74 8.32
CA SER A 156 7.09 -18.83 9.43
C SER A 156 7.75 -19.21 10.76
N LEU A 157 8.29 -20.43 10.89
CA LEU A 157 8.82 -20.96 12.16
C LEU A 157 9.92 -20.10 12.78
N PRO A 158 10.93 -19.56 12.06
CA PRO A 158 11.95 -18.71 12.66
C PRO A 158 11.38 -17.43 13.30
N PHE A 159 10.36 -16.86 12.68
CA PHE A 159 9.66 -15.68 13.22
C PHE A 159 8.85 -16.03 14.47
N LEU A 160 8.09 -17.12 14.44
CA LEU A 160 7.30 -17.57 15.58
C LEU A 160 8.19 -17.96 16.76
N GLU A 161 9.29 -18.68 16.51
CA GLU A 161 10.30 -18.98 17.55
C GLU A 161 10.86 -17.67 18.14
N THR A 162 11.12 -16.67 17.30
CA THR A 162 11.59 -15.37 17.78
C THR A 162 10.54 -14.67 18.65
N VAL A 163 9.26 -14.71 18.30
CA VAL A 163 8.16 -14.17 19.15
C VAL A 163 8.17 -14.84 20.51
N ARG A 164 8.32 -16.16 20.57
CA ARG A 164 8.43 -16.91 21.82
C ARG A 164 9.62 -16.42 22.67
N GLN A 165 10.78 -16.20 22.05
CA GLN A 165 11.98 -15.71 22.73
C GLN A 165 11.80 -14.27 23.22
N VAL A 166 11.27 -13.36 22.40
CA VAL A 166 10.98 -11.98 22.78
C VAL A 166 10.07 -11.95 24.01
N ARG A 167 8.99 -12.75 24.00
CA ARG A 167 8.06 -12.85 25.15
C ARG A 167 8.76 -13.26 26.44
N HIS A 168 9.78 -14.11 26.35
CA HIS A 168 10.58 -14.51 27.51
C HIS A 168 11.54 -13.40 27.96
N GLU A 169 12.18 -12.71 27.02
CA GLU A 169 13.23 -11.71 27.30
C GLU A 169 12.68 -10.37 27.82
N VAL A 170 11.58 -9.87 27.25
CA VAL A 170 10.98 -8.59 27.67
C VAL A 170 9.96 -8.73 28.81
N GLY A 171 9.62 -9.97 29.16
CA GLY A 171 8.61 -10.29 30.16
C GLY A 171 7.20 -10.42 29.58
N ARG A 172 6.44 -11.38 30.12
CA ARG A 172 5.10 -11.73 29.60
C ARG A 172 4.11 -10.57 29.69
N ASP A 173 4.25 -9.71 30.69
CA ASP A 173 3.39 -8.55 30.89
C ASP A 173 3.64 -7.40 29.89
N ASN A 174 4.68 -7.54 29.06
CA ASN A 174 5.03 -6.58 28.03
C ASN A 174 4.71 -7.08 26.61
N VAL A 175 4.14 -8.29 26.49
CA VAL A 175 3.83 -8.93 25.19
C VAL A 175 2.39 -9.39 25.18
N PHE A 176 1.68 -9.07 24.10
CA PHE A 176 0.32 -9.52 23.81
C PHE A 176 0.28 -10.20 22.44
N VAL A 177 -0.33 -11.37 22.35
CA VAL A 177 -0.44 -12.13 21.12
C VAL A 177 -1.90 -12.20 20.67
N VAL A 178 -2.19 -11.61 19.50
CA VAL A 178 -3.48 -11.71 18.81
C VAL A 178 -3.37 -12.79 17.74
N HIS A 179 -4.26 -13.78 17.79
CA HIS A 179 -4.34 -14.81 16.76
C HIS A 179 -5.59 -14.65 15.91
N ILE A 180 -5.42 -14.44 14.61
CA ILE A 180 -6.54 -14.29 13.66
C ILE A 180 -6.83 -15.63 13.01
N SER A 181 -8.08 -16.05 13.04
CA SER A 181 -8.51 -17.35 12.54
C SER A 181 -9.80 -17.26 11.73
N LEU A 182 -9.92 -18.10 10.72
CA LEU A 182 -11.16 -18.26 9.97
C LEU A 182 -12.15 -19.10 10.77
N LEU A 183 -13.38 -18.60 10.88
CA LEU A 183 -14.53 -19.33 11.41
C LEU A 183 -15.51 -19.63 10.26
N PRO A 184 -15.32 -20.74 9.51
CA PRO A 184 -16.10 -20.99 8.33
C PRO A 184 -17.52 -21.42 8.66
N TYR A 185 -18.48 -20.97 7.85
CA TYR A 185 -19.85 -21.48 7.83
C TYR A 185 -19.98 -22.60 6.79
N ILE A 186 -20.54 -23.72 7.20
CA ILE A 186 -20.77 -24.85 6.31
C ILE A 186 -22.26 -24.88 5.95
N GLY A 187 -22.62 -24.43 4.75
CA GLY A 187 -23.97 -24.29 4.27
C GLY A 187 -24.84 -25.55 4.47
N PRO A 188 -24.40 -26.76 4.02
CA PRO A 188 -25.18 -27.98 4.18
C PRO A 188 -25.52 -28.37 5.63
N SER A 189 -24.66 -28.01 6.60
CA SER A 189 -24.90 -28.28 8.02
C SER A 189 -25.52 -27.08 8.76
N GLY A 190 -25.60 -25.91 8.15
CA GLY A 190 -26.16 -24.71 8.78
C GLY A 190 -25.35 -24.20 9.98
N GLU A 191 -24.07 -24.49 10.07
CA GLU A 191 -23.29 -24.24 11.27
C GLU A 191 -21.95 -23.55 11.02
N LEU A 192 -21.53 -22.65 11.96
CA LEU A 192 -20.17 -22.17 12.09
C LEU A 192 -19.28 -23.25 12.71
N LYS A 193 -18.14 -23.55 12.09
CA LYS A 193 -17.23 -24.62 12.50
C LYS A 193 -16.02 -24.08 13.27
N THR A 194 -15.89 -24.46 14.53
CA THR A 194 -14.83 -24.01 15.44
C THR A 194 -13.55 -24.85 15.36
N LYS A 195 -13.59 -26.02 14.73
CA LYS A 195 -12.42 -26.93 14.64
C LYS A 195 -11.22 -26.31 13.95
N PRO A 196 -11.34 -25.58 12.83
CA PRO A 196 -10.17 -24.93 12.21
C PRO A 196 -9.44 -23.98 13.17
N THR A 197 -10.18 -23.15 13.91
CA THR A 197 -9.61 -22.26 14.94
C THR A 197 -8.92 -23.03 16.05
N GLN A 198 -9.55 -24.11 16.57
CA GLN A 198 -8.94 -24.95 17.62
C GLN A 198 -7.62 -25.57 17.16
N HIS A 199 -7.56 -26.08 15.93
CA HIS A 199 -6.33 -26.68 15.37
C HIS A 199 -5.25 -25.61 15.15
N SER A 200 -5.60 -24.44 14.67
CA SER A 200 -4.65 -23.35 14.47
C SER A 200 -4.05 -22.87 15.79
N VAL A 201 -4.87 -22.72 16.83
CA VAL A 201 -4.36 -22.37 18.19
C VAL A 201 -3.52 -23.51 18.76
N ALA A 202 -3.88 -24.77 18.54
CA ALA A 202 -3.06 -25.90 18.97
C ALA A 202 -1.69 -25.90 18.30
N ALA A 203 -1.61 -25.59 16.99
CA ALA A 203 -0.35 -25.44 16.27
C ALA A 203 0.53 -24.32 16.86
N LEU A 204 -0.09 -23.16 17.19
CA LEU A 204 0.63 -22.04 17.84
C LEU A 204 1.16 -22.42 19.22
N ARG A 205 0.36 -23.15 20.01
CA ARG A 205 0.76 -23.67 21.33
C ARG A 205 1.92 -24.66 21.25
N ASN A 206 1.96 -25.50 20.22
CA ASN A 206 3.07 -26.45 20.00
C ASN A 206 4.41 -25.73 19.82
N ILE A 207 4.41 -24.48 19.37
CA ILE A 207 5.59 -23.61 19.29
C ILE A 207 5.90 -22.93 20.64
N GLY A 208 5.03 -23.08 21.64
CA GLY A 208 5.17 -22.46 22.96
C GLY A 208 4.55 -21.07 23.08
N ILE A 209 3.62 -20.71 22.18
CA ILE A 209 2.92 -19.43 22.19
C ILE A 209 1.44 -19.67 22.51
N GLN A 210 0.98 -19.18 23.66
CA GLN A 210 -0.43 -19.06 23.98
C GLN A 210 -0.93 -17.69 23.49
N PRO A 211 -1.98 -17.63 22.63
CA PRO A 211 -2.58 -16.35 22.26
C PRO A 211 -3.31 -15.74 23.45
N ASP A 212 -3.23 -14.41 23.57
CA ASP A 212 -3.94 -13.64 24.58
C ASP A 212 -5.33 -13.21 24.10
N ALA A 213 -5.54 -13.13 22.77
CA ALA A 213 -6.83 -12.91 22.12
C ALA A 213 -6.94 -13.66 20.80
N ILE A 214 -8.18 -13.99 20.43
CA ILE A 214 -8.51 -14.61 19.13
C ILE A 214 -9.50 -13.72 18.40
N VAL A 215 -9.16 -13.33 17.15
CA VAL A 215 -10.07 -12.63 16.24
C VAL A 215 -10.62 -13.61 15.23
N LEU A 216 -11.94 -13.73 15.20
CA LEU A 216 -12.68 -14.67 14.35
C LEU A 216 -13.15 -13.95 13.08
N ARG A 217 -12.52 -14.27 11.96
CA ARG A 217 -12.97 -13.83 10.64
C ARG A 217 -14.09 -14.73 10.15
N CYS A 218 -15.20 -14.14 9.74
CA CYS A 218 -16.41 -14.84 9.31
C CYS A 218 -17.24 -13.96 8.38
N ASP A 219 -18.18 -14.57 7.68
CA ASP A 219 -19.10 -13.89 6.76
C ASP A 219 -20.41 -13.43 7.42
N ARG A 220 -20.57 -13.68 8.71
CA ARG A 220 -21.80 -13.41 9.48
C ARG A 220 -21.52 -13.19 10.96
N GLU A 221 -22.55 -12.79 11.72
CA GLU A 221 -22.48 -12.66 13.16
C GLU A 221 -22.13 -13.98 13.86
N VAL A 222 -21.33 -13.89 14.92
CA VAL A 222 -20.89 -15.04 15.72
C VAL A 222 -21.70 -15.11 17.02
N PRO A 223 -22.52 -16.17 17.21
CA PRO A 223 -23.27 -16.36 18.45
C PRO A 223 -22.36 -16.47 19.67
N THR A 224 -22.78 -15.92 20.82
CA THR A 224 -22.05 -15.98 22.09
C THR A 224 -21.68 -17.43 22.49
N ALA A 225 -22.55 -18.40 22.22
CA ALA A 225 -22.27 -19.81 22.50
C ALA A 225 -21.03 -20.33 21.73
N ILE A 226 -20.79 -19.84 20.50
CA ILE A 226 -19.61 -20.17 19.71
C ILE A 226 -18.35 -19.51 20.32
N LYS A 227 -18.44 -18.24 20.76
CA LYS A 227 -17.34 -17.55 21.45
C LYS A 227 -16.95 -18.30 22.73
N ARG A 228 -17.90 -18.69 23.57
CA ARG A 228 -17.67 -19.50 24.78
C ARG A 228 -16.98 -20.82 24.49
N LYS A 229 -17.45 -21.51 23.43
CA LYS A 229 -16.83 -22.77 23.00
C LYS A 229 -15.37 -22.58 22.60
N ILE A 230 -15.05 -21.54 21.84
CA ILE A 230 -13.69 -21.23 21.43
C ILE A 230 -12.85 -20.82 22.63
N SER A 231 -13.37 -19.95 23.51
CA SER A 231 -12.74 -19.58 24.79
C SER A 231 -12.30 -20.81 25.58
N LEU A 232 -13.22 -21.72 25.85
CA LEU A 232 -12.95 -22.96 26.59
C LEU A 232 -11.92 -23.84 25.89
N MET A 233 -12.06 -24.06 24.57
CA MET A 233 -11.21 -24.99 23.83
C MET A 233 -9.82 -24.43 23.53
N CYS A 234 -9.69 -23.11 23.48
CA CYS A 234 -8.44 -22.42 23.18
C CYS A 234 -7.77 -21.80 24.41
N ASP A 235 -8.39 -21.90 25.59
CA ASP A 235 -7.88 -21.35 26.84
C ASP A 235 -7.57 -19.83 26.71
N VAL A 236 -8.58 -19.09 26.26
CA VAL A 236 -8.55 -17.63 26.10
C VAL A 236 -9.78 -17.06 26.78
N ASP A 237 -9.64 -15.93 27.46
CA ASP A 237 -10.79 -15.27 28.12
C ASP A 237 -11.93 -15.03 27.10
N GLU A 238 -13.20 -15.25 27.50
CA GLU A 238 -14.35 -15.03 26.61
C GLU A 238 -14.37 -13.59 26.05
N ALA A 239 -13.99 -12.61 26.88
CA ALA A 239 -13.87 -11.21 26.47
C ALA A 239 -12.74 -10.93 25.43
N ALA A 240 -11.85 -11.88 25.23
CA ALA A 240 -10.77 -11.81 24.25
C ALA A 240 -11.05 -12.67 22.99
N VAL A 241 -12.24 -13.26 22.88
CA VAL A 241 -12.71 -13.90 21.65
C VAL A 241 -13.60 -12.92 20.88
N VAL A 242 -13.01 -12.27 19.90
CA VAL A 242 -13.54 -11.12 19.14
C VAL A 242 -14.08 -11.57 17.80
N ALA A 243 -15.32 -11.26 17.48
CA ALA A 243 -15.86 -11.45 16.16
C ALA A 243 -15.50 -10.29 15.23
N CYS A 244 -15.05 -10.60 14.03
CA CYS A 244 -14.76 -9.60 13.00
C CYS A 244 -15.38 -10.08 11.68
N PRO A 245 -16.71 -9.90 11.50
CA PRO A 245 -17.41 -10.26 10.27
C PRO A 245 -16.97 -9.37 9.11
N ASP A 246 -17.33 -9.80 7.89
CA ASP A 246 -17.10 -9.01 6.70
C ASP A 246 -17.80 -7.66 6.78
N ALA A 247 -17.08 -6.59 6.52
CA ALA A 247 -17.57 -5.22 6.62
C ALA A 247 -17.89 -4.63 5.23
N LYS A 248 -18.82 -3.67 5.19
CA LYS A 248 -19.14 -2.93 3.95
C LYS A 248 -17.98 -2.07 3.47
N SER A 249 -17.18 -1.58 4.41
CA SER A 249 -15.96 -0.82 4.17
C SER A 249 -14.87 -1.28 5.13
N ILE A 250 -13.62 -1.32 4.68
CA ILE A 250 -12.48 -1.62 5.55
C ILE A 250 -12.35 -0.61 6.70
N TYR A 251 -12.86 0.60 6.51
CA TYR A 251 -12.86 1.67 7.51
C TYR A 251 -13.89 1.49 8.62
N ASP A 252 -14.81 0.52 8.49
CA ASP A 252 -15.74 0.12 9.57
C ASP A 252 -15.07 -0.81 10.60
N ILE A 253 -13.98 -1.49 10.21
CA ILE A 253 -13.32 -2.50 11.04
C ILE A 253 -12.89 -1.95 12.42
N PRO A 254 -12.31 -0.73 12.55
CA PRO A 254 -12.00 -0.18 13.86
C PRO A 254 -13.21 -0.09 14.80
N LYS A 255 -14.38 0.32 14.29
CA LYS A 255 -15.63 0.36 15.09
C LYS A 255 -16.06 -1.05 15.52
N THR A 256 -15.95 -2.03 14.63
CA THR A 256 -16.27 -3.43 14.92
C THR A 256 -15.36 -3.99 16.01
N VAL A 257 -14.05 -3.81 15.86
CA VAL A 257 -13.03 -4.30 16.82
C VAL A 257 -13.17 -3.62 18.17
N HIS A 258 -13.45 -2.31 18.18
CA HIS A 258 -13.73 -1.56 19.40
C HIS A 258 -15.02 -2.03 20.10
N GLY A 259 -16.11 -2.20 19.33
CA GLY A 259 -17.39 -2.69 19.84
C GLY A 259 -17.32 -4.08 20.48
N GLU A 260 -16.40 -4.91 19.99
CA GLU A 260 -16.07 -6.22 20.57
C GLU A 260 -15.11 -6.11 21.79
N GLY A 261 -14.55 -4.93 22.07
CA GLY A 261 -13.75 -4.63 23.26
C GLY A 261 -12.27 -5.01 23.18
N LEU A 262 -11.72 -5.37 21.99
CA LEU A 262 -10.34 -5.84 21.86
C LEU A 262 -9.31 -4.80 22.34
N ASP A 263 -9.45 -3.55 21.93
CA ASP A 263 -8.52 -2.48 22.27
C ASP A 263 -8.52 -2.17 23.77
N ALA A 264 -9.70 -2.16 24.42
CA ALA A 264 -9.82 -1.98 25.88
C ALA A 264 -9.22 -3.18 26.64
N TYR A 265 -9.37 -4.39 26.08
CA TYR A 265 -8.78 -5.60 26.65
C TYR A 265 -7.24 -5.57 26.58
N VAL A 266 -6.69 -5.17 25.42
CA VAL A 266 -5.24 -4.99 25.20
C VAL A 266 -4.66 -3.97 26.17
N VAL A 267 -5.28 -2.77 26.27
CA VAL A 267 -4.84 -1.70 27.17
C VAL A 267 -4.75 -2.18 28.62
N ARG A 268 -5.76 -2.93 29.07
CA ARG A 268 -5.82 -3.50 30.43
C ARG A 268 -4.76 -4.56 30.68
N LYS A 269 -4.58 -5.49 29.72
CA LYS A 269 -3.62 -6.61 29.85
C LYS A 269 -2.17 -6.15 29.80
N LEU A 270 -1.88 -5.10 29.04
CA LEU A 270 -0.53 -4.54 28.94
C LEU A 270 -0.26 -3.42 29.96
N ASP A 271 -1.21 -3.15 30.87
CA ASP A 271 -1.11 -2.06 31.87
C ASP A 271 -0.74 -0.71 31.21
N LEU A 272 -1.44 -0.40 30.10
CA LEU A 272 -1.29 0.86 29.38
C LEU A 272 -2.25 1.92 29.96
N PRO A 273 -1.92 3.22 29.83
CA PRO A 273 -2.82 4.29 30.25
C PRO A 273 -4.19 4.18 29.56
N PHE A 274 -5.25 4.02 30.35
CA PHE A 274 -6.61 3.97 29.80
C PHE A 274 -7.10 5.38 29.48
N ARG A 275 -7.48 5.61 28.23
CA ARG A 275 -8.16 6.81 27.75
C ARG A 275 -9.26 6.37 26.79
N ASP A 276 -10.32 7.16 26.68
CA ASP A 276 -11.34 6.92 25.66
C ASP A 276 -10.77 7.13 24.27
N VAL A 277 -11.36 6.45 23.29
CA VAL A 277 -10.97 6.59 21.88
C VAL A 277 -11.49 7.92 21.35
N ASP A 278 -10.62 8.74 20.82
CA ASP A 278 -11.01 9.93 20.07
C ASP A 278 -11.46 9.54 18.67
N TRP A 279 -12.76 9.60 18.44
CA TRP A 279 -13.40 9.23 17.18
C TRP A 279 -13.54 10.38 16.19
N THR A 280 -13.20 11.62 16.55
CA THR A 280 -13.52 12.83 15.79
C THR A 280 -13.12 12.70 14.31
N THR A 281 -11.86 12.36 14.04
CA THR A 281 -11.35 12.23 12.66
C THR A 281 -11.95 11.01 11.95
N TRP A 282 -12.14 9.91 12.68
CA TRP A 282 -12.63 8.68 12.08
C TRP A 282 -14.13 8.70 11.79
N ASP A 283 -14.93 9.36 12.65
CA ASP A 283 -16.36 9.55 12.42
C ASP A 283 -16.62 10.46 11.22
N ASP A 284 -15.83 11.53 11.04
CA ASP A 284 -15.88 12.36 9.82
C ASP A 284 -15.56 11.54 8.55
N LEU A 285 -14.54 10.66 8.63
CA LEU A 285 -14.23 9.74 7.54
C LEU A 285 -15.41 8.80 7.25
N LEU A 286 -15.99 8.16 8.26
CA LEU A 286 -17.10 7.23 8.08
C LEU A 286 -18.34 7.90 7.53
N ASP A 287 -18.62 9.15 7.90
CA ASP A 287 -19.69 9.93 7.31
C ASP A 287 -19.49 10.11 5.80
N ARG A 288 -18.30 10.49 5.38
CA ARG A 288 -17.95 10.63 3.95
C ARG A 288 -17.99 9.30 3.18
N VAL A 289 -17.66 8.19 3.84
CA VAL A 289 -17.72 6.83 3.26
C VAL A 289 -19.15 6.39 3.02
N HIS A 290 -20.04 6.61 4.00
CA HIS A 290 -21.40 6.06 3.98
C HIS A 290 -22.45 7.00 3.40
N ASN A 291 -22.25 8.32 3.51
CA ASN A 291 -23.19 9.36 3.10
C ASN A 291 -22.61 10.27 1.99
N PRO A 292 -22.23 9.71 0.81
CA PRO A 292 -21.76 10.53 -0.30
C PRO A 292 -22.91 11.29 -0.96
N ASP A 293 -22.65 12.55 -1.36
CA ASP A 293 -23.59 13.38 -2.10
C ASP A 293 -23.63 13.04 -3.59
N HIS A 294 -22.57 12.45 -4.12
CA HIS A 294 -22.38 12.11 -5.53
C HIS A 294 -21.97 10.65 -5.70
N GLU A 295 -22.19 10.14 -6.90
CA GLU A 295 -21.65 8.85 -7.34
C GLU A 295 -21.02 9.04 -8.72
N ILE A 296 -19.78 8.58 -8.92
CA ILE A 296 -19.06 8.65 -10.19
C ILE A 296 -18.45 7.31 -10.55
N THR A 297 -18.22 7.10 -11.84
CA THR A 297 -17.50 5.94 -12.36
C THR A 297 -16.15 6.38 -12.92
N LEU A 298 -15.07 5.86 -12.34
CA LEU A 298 -13.71 6.07 -12.82
C LEU A 298 -13.17 4.81 -13.47
N ALA A 299 -12.68 4.92 -14.71
CA ALA A 299 -11.96 3.82 -15.33
C ALA A 299 -10.52 3.74 -14.81
N LEU A 300 -10.11 2.57 -14.34
CA LEU A 300 -8.71 2.24 -14.08
C LEU A 300 -8.20 1.41 -15.27
N VAL A 301 -7.43 2.03 -16.17
CA VAL A 301 -6.96 1.41 -17.40
C VAL A 301 -5.57 0.81 -17.17
N GLY A 302 -5.54 -0.46 -16.79
CA GLY A 302 -4.35 -1.16 -16.37
C GLY A 302 -4.07 -2.44 -17.12
N LYS A 303 -2.94 -3.08 -16.81
CA LYS A 303 -2.54 -4.38 -17.35
C LYS A 303 -2.57 -5.53 -16.32
N TYR A 304 -2.78 -5.21 -15.05
CA TYR A 304 -2.83 -6.18 -13.94
C TYR A 304 -4.23 -6.24 -13.32
N ILE A 305 -5.28 -6.05 -14.13
CA ILE A 305 -6.65 -5.89 -13.66
C ILE A 305 -7.26 -7.18 -13.07
N ASP A 306 -6.68 -8.34 -13.40
CA ASP A 306 -7.13 -9.64 -12.86
C ASP A 306 -6.74 -9.84 -11.38
N LEU A 307 -5.83 -9.02 -10.86
CA LEU A 307 -5.46 -9.01 -9.46
C LEU A 307 -5.61 -7.59 -8.90
N PRO A 308 -6.72 -7.29 -8.19
CA PRO A 308 -6.98 -5.96 -7.62
C PRO A 308 -5.86 -5.44 -6.71
N ASP A 309 -5.19 -6.33 -5.97
CA ASP A 309 -4.08 -5.99 -5.07
C ASP A 309 -2.86 -5.41 -5.79
N ALA A 310 -2.71 -5.64 -7.11
CA ALA A 310 -1.66 -5.01 -7.90
C ALA A 310 -1.83 -3.47 -8.02
N TYR A 311 -3.02 -2.96 -7.75
CA TYR A 311 -3.35 -1.53 -7.78
C TYR A 311 -4.01 -1.06 -6.48
N LEU A 312 -3.72 -1.71 -5.36
CA LEU A 312 -4.37 -1.44 -4.07
C LEU A 312 -4.26 0.03 -3.67
N SER A 313 -3.06 0.60 -3.66
CA SER A 313 -2.88 2.02 -3.29
C SER A 313 -3.54 2.98 -4.28
N VAL A 314 -3.57 2.65 -5.58
CA VAL A 314 -4.28 3.45 -6.58
C VAL A 314 -5.79 3.45 -6.30
N THR A 315 -6.38 2.28 -6.05
CA THR A 315 -7.82 2.18 -5.77
C THR A 315 -8.19 2.87 -4.46
N GLU A 316 -7.38 2.73 -3.42
CA GLU A 316 -7.57 3.42 -2.15
C GLU A 316 -7.41 4.96 -2.30
N ALA A 317 -6.45 5.42 -3.11
CA ALA A 317 -6.28 6.84 -3.39
C ALA A 317 -7.46 7.43 -4.19
N LEU A 318 -8.01 6.69 -5.16
CA LEU A 318 -9.22 7.08 -5.89
C LEU A 318 -10.43 7.18 -4.95
N ARG A 319 -10.61 6.21 -4.05
CA ARG A 319 -11.67 6.25 -3.02
C ARG A 319 -11.49 7.42 -2.06
N ALA A 320 -10.25 7.64 -1.59
CA ALA A 320 -9.93 8.78 -0.72
C ALA A 320 -10.22 10.12 -1.41
N GLY A 321 -9.88 10.26 -2.69
CA GLY A 321 -10.29 11.41 -3.51
C GLY A 321 -11.81 11.58 -3.56
N GLY A 322 -12.55 10.45 -3.58
CA GLY A 322 -14.00 10.43 -3.40
C GLY A 322 -14.44 11.00 -2.06
N PHE A 323 -13.82 10.59 -0.97
CA PHE A 323 -14.13 11.10 0.38
C PHE A 323 -13.91 12.61 0.48
N ALA A 324 -12.83 13.14 -0.13
CA ALA A 324 -12.58 14.59 -0.18
C ALA A 324 -13.70 15.36 -0.88
N ASN A 325 -14.38 14.76 -1.85
CA ASN A 325 -15.41 15.39 -2.68
C ASN A 325 -16.83 14.89 -2.34
N LYS A 326 -17.03 14.18 -1.23
CA LYS A 326 -18.29 13.52 -0.86
C LYS A 326 -18.88 12.71 -2.01
N ALA A 327 -18.02 12.00 -2.75
CA ALA A 327 -18.39 11.21 -3.92
C ALA A 327 -18.07 9.74 -3.70
N ARG A 328 -19.03 8.87 -3.99
CA ARG A 328 -18.78 7.42 -4.11
C ARG A 328 -18.13 7.14 -5.45
N VAL A 329 -16.91 6.63 -5.40
CA VAL A 329 -16.16 6.24 -6.59
C VAL A 329 -16.43 4.77 -6.90
N LYS A 330 -17.05 4.49 -8.05
CA LYS A 330 -17.13 3.17 -8.65
C LYS A 330 -15.94 2.98 -9.59
N ILE A 331 -15.12 1.98 -9.35
CA ILE A 331 -13.96 1.69 -10.21
C ILE A 331 -14.38 0.70 -11.29
N LYS A 332 -14.29 1.14 -12.55
CA LYS A 332 -14.43 0.30 -13.73
C LYS A 332 -13.03 -0.19 -14.13
N TRP A 333 -12.80 -1.47 -13.95
CA TRP A 333 -11.55 -2.11 -14.34
C TRP A 333 -11.54 -2.29 -15.87
N VAL A 334 -10.55 -1.74 -16.55
CA VAL A 334 -10.40 -1.78 -18.00
C VAL A 334 -9.05 -2.36 -18.37
N THR A 335 -9.06 -3.45 -19.13
CA THR A 335 -7.83 -3.99 -19.73
C THR A 335 -7.33 -2.99 -20.75
N SER A 336 -6.09 -2.51 -20.59
CA SER A 336 -5.53 -1.52 -21.50
C SER A 336 -5.54 -2.01 -22.96
N ASP A 337 -5.33 -3.31 -23.19
CA ASP A 337 -5.34 -3.87 -24.56
C ASP A 337 -6.66 -3.69 -25.30
N ASP A 338 -7.78 -3.56 -24.61
CA ASP A 338 -9.10 -3.30 -25.20
C ASP A 338 -9.24 -1.88 -25.77
N CYS A 339 -8.34 -0.96 -25.38
CA CYS A 339 -8.32 0.43 -25.83
C CYS A 339 -7.34 0.70 -26.98
N LYS A 340 -6.77 -0.32 -27.62
CA LYS A 340 -5.79 -0.17 -28.72
C LYS A 340 -6.37 0.50 -29.97
N THR A 341 -7.68 0.41 -30.16
CA THR A 341 -8.38 1.03 -31.31
C THR A 341 -9.34 2.10 -30.84
N PRO A 342 -9.64 3.13 -31.66
CA PRO A 342 -10.63 4.15 -31.31
C PRO A 342 -12.01 3.57 -30.94
N ALA A 343 -12.46 2.54 -31.65
CA ALA A 343 -13.73 1.85 -31.35
C ALA A 343 -13.68 1.11 -30.02
N GLY A 344 -12.56 0.43 -29.72
CA GLY A 344 -12.36 -0.23 -28.44
C GLY A 344 -12.31 0.76 -27.27
N ALA A 345 -11.56 1.85 -27.41
CA ALA A 345 -11.52 2.91 -26.40
C ALA A 345 -12.90 3.53 -26.17
N ALA A 346 -13.66 3.82 -27.22
CA ALA A 346 -15.02 4.33 -27.13
C ALA A 346 -15.96 3.36 -26.41
N ALA A 347 -15.87 2.05 -26.71
CA ALA A 347 -16.68 1.03 -26.05
C ALA A 347 -16.38 0.89 -24.56
N GLN A 348 -15.12 1.02 -24.16
CA GLN A 348 -14.70 0.86 -22.78
C GLN A 348 -14.87 2.14 -21.95
N LEU A 349 -14.70 3.31 -22.55
CA LEU A 349 -14.55 4.58 -21.83
C LEU A 349 -15.69 5.59 -22.07
N GLY A 350 -16.65 5.26 -22.95
CA GLY A 350 -17.73 6.19 -23.31
C GLY A 350 -18.69 6.56 -22.17
N ASP A 351 -18.82 5.69 -21.19
CA ASP A 351 -19.76 5.80 -20.06
C ASP A 351 -19.11 6.27 -18.75
N VAL A 352 -17.77 6.51 -18.73
CA VAL A 352 -17.06 6.88 -17.52
C VAL A 352 -17.01 8.39 -17.30
N ASP A 353 -16.85 8.80 -16.06
CA ASP A 353 -16.78 10.21 -15.65
C ASP A 353 -15.33 10.71 -15.59
N GLY A 354 -14.36 9.80 -15.39
CA GLY A 354 -12.94 10.09 -15.39
C GLY A 354 -12.10 8.83 -15.58
N ILE A 355 -10.80 9.01 -15.79
CA ILE A 355 -9.86 7.94 -16.11
C ILE A 355 -8.60 8.07 -15.28
N CYS A 356 -8.10 6.94 -14.77
CA CYS A 356 -6.77 6.82 -14.16
C CYS A 356 -5.92 5.84 -14.98
N ILE A 357 -4.73 6.28 -15.41
CA ILE A 357 -3.73 5.45 -16.08
C ILE A 357 -2.61 5.15 -15.08
N PRO A 358 -2.60 3.97 -14.45
CA PRO A 358 -1.63 3.63 -13.41
C PRO A 358 -0.24 3.33 -13.97
N GLY A 359 0.73 3.25 -13.07
CA GLY A 359 2.09 2.78 -13.32
C GLY A 359 2.16 1.36 -13.87
N GLY A 360 3.35 0.88 -14.12
CA GLY A 360 3.67 -0.46 -14.60
C GLY A 360 5.01 -0.51 -15.34
N PHE A 361 5.48 -1.71 -15.67
CA PHE A 361 6.74 -1.95 -16.38
C PHE A 361 6.52 -2.79 -17.65
N GLY A 362 7.42 -2.62 -18.63
CA GLY A 362 7.41 -3.37 -19.89
C GLY A 362 6.33 -2.92 -20.88
N ASP A 363 6.43 -3.44 -22.09
CA ASP A 363 5.71 -3.01 -23.30
C ASP A 363 4.23 -3.43 -23.35
N ARG A 364 3.87 -4.50 -22.66
CA ARG A 364 2.50 -5.02 -22.66
C ARG A 364 1.49 -3.94 -22.22
N GLY A 365 0.45 -3.73 -23.03
CA GLY A 365 -0.66 -2.82 -22.73
C GLY A 365 -0.37 -1.33 -22.97
N VAL A 366 0.85 -0.94 -23.39
CA VAL A 366 1.23 0.45 -23.63
C VAL A 366 0.41 1.08 -24.76
N LEU A 367 0.25 0.39 -25.89
CA LEU A 367 -0.54 0.90 -27.02
C LEU A 367 -1.99 1.18 -26.62
N GLY A 368 -2.56 0.33 -25.77
CA GLY A 368 -3.91 0.56 -25.26
C GLY A 368 -4.01 1.71 -24.29
N LYS A 369 -2.98 1.93 -23.45
CA LYS A 369 -2.91 3.15 -22.60
C LYS A 369 -2.85 4.40 -23.45
N VAL A 370 -2.04 4.42 -24.50
CA VAL A 370 -1.96 5.54 -25.47
C VAL A 370 -3.32 5.78 -26.13
N GLY A 371 -4.02 4.72 -26.58
CA GLY A 371 -5.36 4.84 -27.16
C GLY A 371 -6.40 5.38 -26.17
N ALA A 372 -6.36 4.94 -24.92
CA ALA A 372 -7.23 5.46 -23.86
C ALA A 372 -6.96 6.94 -23.56
N ILE A 373 -5.69 7.37 -23.56
CA ILE A 373 -5.29 8.77 -23.37
C ILE A 373 -5.77 9.63 -24.54
N GLN A 374 -5.58 9.17 -25.79
CA GLN A 374 -6.10 9.86 -26.97
C GLN A 374 -7.62 10.05 -26.87
N TYR A 375 -8.36 9.00 -26.54
CA TYR A 375 -9.80 9.07 -26.38
C TYR A 375 -10.21 10.06 -25.28
N ALA A 376 -9.54 10.04 -24.14
CA ALA A 376 -9.78 10.96 -23.04
C ALA A 376 -9.55 12.43 -23.44
N ARG A 377 -8.43 12.70 -24.12
CA ARG A 377 -8.07 14.04 -24.59
C ARG A 377 -9.10 14.57 -25.59
N GLU A 378 -9.47 13.79 -26.59
CA GLU A 378 -10.42 14.19 -27.64
C GLU A 378 -11.85 14.41 -27.09
N ASN A 379 -12.26 13.63 -26.08
CA ASN A 379 -13.60 13.69 -25.48
C ASN A 379 -13.65 14.48 -24.17
N LYS A 380 -12.58 15.20 -23.80
CA LYS A 380 -12.47 16.01 -22.58
C LYS A 380 -12.86 15.25 -21.30
N ILE A 381 -12.46 13.99 -21.21
CA ILE A 381 -12.68 13.16 -20.02
C ILE A 381 -11.54 13.41 -19.03
N PRO A 382 -11.80 13.86 -17.79
CA PRO A 382 -10.77 14.04 -16.77
C PRO A 382 -9.85 12.80 -16.67
N LEU A 383 -8.54 13.04 -16.68
CA LEU A 383 -7.54 11.98 -16.67
C LEU A 383 -6.39 12.29 -15.73
N LEU A 384 -5.98 11.28 -14.96
CA LEU A 384 -4.77 11.29 -14.13
C LEU A 384 -3.84 10.15 -14.59
N GLY A 385 -2.60 10.51 -14.96
CA GLY A 385 -1.53 9.56 -15.31
C GLY A 385 -0.50 9.44 -14.18
N LEU A 386 -0.11 8.19 -13.85
CA LEU A 386 0.84 7.88 -12.79
C LEU A 386 2.04 7.14 -13.37
N CYS A 387 3.26 7.61 -13.15
CA CYS A 387 4.51 6.99 -13.55
C CYS A 387 4.50 6.63 -15.05
N LEU A 388 4.33 5.35 -15.42
CA LEU A 388 4.14 4.94 -16.82
C LEU A 388 2.98 5.68 -17.51
N GLY A 389 1.96 6.08 -16.75
CA GLY A 389 0.84 6.89 -17.26
C GLY A 389 1.29 8.25 -17.80
N LEU A 390 2.22 8.93 -17.10
CA LEU A 390 2.85 10.16 -17.61
C LEU A 390 3.61 9.89 -18.90
N GLN A 391 4.41 8.84 -18.92
CA GLN A 391 5.23 8.47 -20.08
C GLN A 391 4.34 8.17 -21.31
N CYS A 392 3.22 7.46 -21.11
CA CYS A 392 2.25 7.21 -22.18
C CYS A 392 1.57 8.50 -22.68
N ILE A 393 1.33 9.50 -21.82
CA ILE A 393 0.80 10.81 -22.24
C ILE A 393 1.81 11.55 -23.11
N VAL A 394 3.09 11.53 -22.75
CA VAL A 394 4.15 12.15 -23.57
C VAL A 394 4.29 11.45 -24.91
N ILE A 395 4.22 10.11 -24.95
CA ILE A 395 4.25 9.34 -26.19
C ILE A 395 3.01 9.65 -27.06
N GLU A 396 1.82 9.73 -26.47
CA GLU A 396 0.58 10.09 -27.18
C GLU A 396 0.68 11.49 -27.80
N ALA A 397 1.13 12.48 -27.01
CA ALA A 397 1.33 13.85 -27.46
C ALA A 397 2.34 13.93 -28.62
N ALA A 398 3.44 13.19 -28.52
CA ALA A 398 4.46 13.13 -29.58
C ALA A 398 3.90 12.53 -30.88
N ARG A 399 3.22 11.39 -30.80
CA ARG A 399 2.69 10.67 -31.97
C ARG A 399 1.55 11.39 -32.67
N ASN A 400 0.58 11.89 -31.88
CA ASN A 400 -0.70 12.35 -32.44
C ASN A 400 -0.77 13.88 -32.59
N LEU A 401 0.10 14.65 -31.94
CA LEU A 401 0.05 16.11 -31.97
C LEU A 401 1.35 16.78 -32.43
N ALA A 402 2.50 16.11 -32.27
CA ALA A 402 3.80 16.68 -32.66
C ALA A 402 4.38 16.10 -33.97
N ASP A 403 3.62 15.27 -34.70
CA ASP A 403 4.01 14.62 -35.95
C ASP A 403 5.26 13.71 -35.83
N ILE A 404 5.39 13.00 -34.71
CA ILE A 404 6.46 12.02 -34.45
C ILE A 404 5.83 10.62 -34.29
N PRO A 405 5.36 9.97 -35.35
CA PRO A 405 4.51 8.78 -35.26
C PRO A 405 5.21 7.55 -34.66
N ASP A 406 6.53 7.49 -34.71
CA ASP A 406 7.39 6.45 -34.14
C ASP A 406 7.98 6.80 -32.75
N ALA A 407 7.54 7.90 -32.14
CA ALA A 407 7.95 8.26 -30.79
C ALA A 407 7.69 7.11 -29.82
N ASN A 408 8.69 6.76 -29.00
CA ASN A 408 8.59 5.61 -28.10
C ASN A 408 9.46 5.79 -26.85
N SER A 409 9.44 4.79 -25.98
CA SER A 409 10.35 4.64 -24.84
C SER A 409 11.45 3.63 -25.18
N THR A 410 12.67 3.88 -24.74
CA THR A 410 13.75 2.88 -24.79
C THR A 410 13.50 1.65 -23.93
N GLU A 411 12.50 1.69 -23.03
CA GLU A 411 12.03 0.51 -22.30
C GLU A 411 11.33 -0.49 -23.24
N PHE A 412 10.58 0.01 -24.22
CA PHE A 412 9.73 -0.82 -25.09
C PHE A 412 10.43 -1.16 -26.42
N ASP A 413 11.27 -0.25 -26.88
CA ASP A 413 12.09 -0.41 -28.06
C ASP A 413 13.42 0.31 -27.87
N SER A 414 14.46 -0.45 -27.55
CA SER A 414 15.82 0.09 -27.33
C SER A 414 16.44 0.70 -28.60
N ALA A 415 15.90 0.39 -29.78
CA ALA A 415 16.36 0.88 -31.07
C ALA A 415 15.48 2.00 -31.65
N THR A 416 14.52 2.53 -30.88
CA THR A 416 13.61 3.58 -31.37
C THR A 416 14.39 4.80 -31.87
N SER A 417 13.99 5.32 -33.06
CA SER A 417 14.58 6.53 -33.65
C SER A 417 14.22 7.82 -32.91
N HIS A 418 13.08 7.80 -32.19
CA HIS A 418 12.59 8.95 -31.41
C HIS A 418 12.30 8.56 -29.93
N PRO A 419 13.34 8.43 -29.10
CA PRO A 419 13.20 8.08 -27.70
C PRO A 419 12.72 9.29 -26.88
N VAL A 420 11.42 9.59 -26.93
CA VAL A 420 10.82 10.67 -26.12
C VAL A 420 10.81 10.34 -24.63
N ILE A 421 10.91 9.04 -24.29
CA ILE A 421 11.19 8.52 -22.95
C ILE A 421 12.49 7.71 -23.07
N SER A 422 13.43 7.94 -22.18
CA SER A 422 14.74 7.30 -22.22
C SER A 422 15.20 6.84 -20.83
N THR A 423 16.15 5.90 -20.83
CA THR A 423 16.80 5.44 -19.60
C THR A 423 17.54 6.60 -18.94
N MET A 424 17.43 6.71 -17.62
CA MET A 424 18.27 7.61 -16.83
C MET A 424 19.75 7.25 -17.01
N ALA A 425 20.62 8.24 -17.09
CA ALA A 425 22.06 8.01 -17.31
C ALA A 425 22.68 7.07 -16.28
N GLU A 426 22.25 7.18 -15.02
CA GLU A 426 22.70 6.37 -13.88
C GLU A 426 22.19 4.90 -13.94
N GLN A 427 21.25 4.60 -14.81
CA GLN A 427 20.62 3.28 -14.94
C GLN A 427 21.10 2.51 -16.19
N LEU A 428 21.96 3.10 -17.02
CA LEU A 428 22.37 2.50 -18.31
C LEU A 428 23.06 1.14 -18.13
N ASP A 429 23.99 1.02 -17.20
CA ASP A 429 24.72 -0.23 -16.95
C ASP A 429 23.79 -1.34 -16.42
N ILE A 430 22.85 -0.97 -15.55
CA ILE A 430 21.86 -1.90 -14.98
C ILE A 430 20.92 -2.43 -16.06
N VAL A 431 20.45 -1.56 -16.95
CA VAL A 431 19.59 -1.95 -18.09
C VAL A 431 20.35 -2.81 -19.09
N ALA A 432 21.67 -2.59 -19.25
CA ALA A 432 22.54 -3.45 -20.05
C ALA A 432 22.82 -4.84 -19.44
N GLY A 433 22.43 -5.08 -18.21
CA GLY A 433 22.59 -6.36 -17.51
C GLY A 433 23.80 -6.44 -16.57
N ASP A 434 24.47 -5.31 -16.35
CA ASP A 434 25.67 -5.21 -15.50
C ASP A 434 25.31 -4.74 -14.08
N GLY A 435 24.45 -5.49 -13.35
CA GLY A 435 24.10 -5.14 -11.97
C GLY A 435 22.83 -5.79 -11.44
N ASP A 436 22.57 -5.55 -10.16
CA ASP A 436 21.37 -6.02 -9.49
C ASP A 436 20.14 -5.20 -9.93
N MET A 437 19.04 -5.87 -10.23
CA MET A 437 17.78 -5.21 -10.62
C MET A 437 17.01 -4.66 -9.41
N GLY A 438 17.09 -5.30 -8.25
CA GLY A 438 16.39 -4.91 -7.03
C GLY A 438 17.02 -3.71 -6.35
N GLY A 439 16.20 -2.77 -5.83
CA GLY A 439 16.66 -1.61 -5.07
C GLY A 439 17.49 -0.58 -5.82
N THR A 440 17.52 -0.62 -7.16
CA THR A 440 18.41 0.22 -7.99
C THR A 440 17.70 1.27 -8.83
N MET A 441 16.36 1.35 -8.78
CA MET A 441 15.58 2.40 -9.43
C MET A 441 15.73 3.75 -8.69
N ARG A 442 15.16 4.82 -9.25
CA ARG A 442 14.89 6.04 -8.50
C ARG A 442 13.75 5.73 -7.53
N LEU A 443 14.10 5.55 -6.25
CA LEU A 443 13.22 5.05 -5.19
C LEU A 443 13.12 6.04 -4.04
N GLY A 444 11.91 6.18 -3.49
CA GLY A 444 11.66 7.01 -2.32
C GLY A 444 11.26 8.43 -2.64
N MET A 445 11.43 9.33 -1.70
CA MET A 445 10.90 10.68 -1.75
C MET A 445 11.85 11.64 -2.46
N TYR A 446 11.31 12.36 -3.46
CA TYR A 446 12.06 13.40 -4.19
C TYR A 446 11.23 14.67 -4.32
N PRO A 447 11.89 15.85 -4.24
CA PRO A 447 11.24 17.13 -4.40
C PRO A 447 10.98 17.46 -5.88
N ALA A 448 9.86 18.14 -6.12
CA ALA A 448 9.51 18.73 -7.40
C ALA A 448 9.16 20.21 -7.24
N LYS A 449 9.60 21.04 -8.18
CA LYS A 449 9.23 22.44 -8.31
C LYS A 449 8.06 22.57 -9.28
N LEU A 450 6.97 23.21 -8.85
CA LEU A 450 5.75 23.36 -9.63
C LEU A 450 5.70 24.73 -10.34
N ALA A 451 5.31 24.70 -11.62
CA ALA A 451 5.16 25.91 -12.42
C ALA A 451 4.00 26.78 -11.92
N GLU A 452 4.19 28.08 -11.95
CA GLU A 452 3.14 29.05 -11.61
C GLU A 452 1.99 28.99 -12.64
N GLY A 453 0.74 29.05 -12.15
CA GLY A 453 -0.46 29.00 -13.00
C GLY A 453 -0.81 27.59 -13.51
N SER A 454 -0.05 26.55 -13.16
CA SER A 454 -0.38 25.18 -13.53
C SER A 454 -1.54 24.60 -12.71
N ILE A 455 -2.28 23.65 -13.30
CA ILE A 455 -3.33 22.89 -12.61
C ILE A 455 -2.72 22.14 -11.43
N VAL A 456 -1.52 21.53 -11.62
CA VAL A 456 -0.81 20.83 -10.56
C VAL A 456 -0.58 21.74 -9.36
N ARG A 457 -0.04 22.96 -9.58
CA ARG A 457 0.20 23.90 -8.47
C ARG A 457 -1.10 24.34 -7.80
N GLU A 458 -2.18 24.50 -8.57
CA GLU A 458 -3.51 24.82 -8.04
C GLU A 458 -4.01 23.75 -7.08
N VAL A 459 -3.99 22.47 -7.48
CA VAL A 459 -4.48 21.36 -6.63
C VAL A 459 -3.61 21.13 -5.40
N TYR A 460 -2.32 21.46 -5.46
CA TYR A 460 -1.44 21.52 -4.29
C TYR A 460 -1.50 22.85 -3.52
N GLU A 461 -2.63 23.57 -3.63
CA GLU A 461 -2.92 24.79 -2.86
C GLU A 461 -1.87 25.90 -3.03
N GLY A 462 -1.30 26.02 -4.22
CA GLY A 462 -0.33 27.06 -4.57
C GLY A 462 1.10 26.78 -4.12
N LYS A 463 1.41 25.61 -3.57
CA LYS A 463 2.78 25.24 -3.16
C LYS A 463 3.73 25.30 -4.34
N GLU A 464 4.90 25.90 -4.13
CA GLU A 464 5.96 25.93 -5.14
C GLU A 464 6.74 24.62 -5.20
N TYR A 465 6.94 23.96 -4.05
CA TYR A 465 7.64 22.69 -3.94
C TYR A 465 6.74 21.66 -3.28
N VAL A 466 6.82 20.44 -3.81
CA VAL A 466 6.17 19.25 -3.27
C VAL A 466 7.15 18.09 -3.26
N GLU A 467 6.87 17.08 -2.48
CA GLU A 467 7.70 15.87 -2.41
C GLU A 467 6.81 14.65 -2.62
N GLU A 468 7.23 13.74 -3.51
CA GLU A 468 6.49 12.53 -3.83
C GLU A 468 7.40 11.31 -3.89
N ARG A 469 6.82 10.11 -3.68
CA ARG A 469 7.54 8.84 -3.78
C ARG A 469 7.66 8.40 -5.23
N HIS A 470 8.84 7.90 -5.60
CA HIS A 470 9.20 7.44 -6.94
C HIS A 470 9.55 5.95 -6.95
N ARG A 471 9.32 5.33 -8.12
CA ARG A 471 9.73 3.95 -8.44
C ARG A 471 9.83 3.77 -9.94
N HIS A 472 10.92 4.21 -10.57
CA HIS A 472 11.10 4.11 -12.02
C HIS A 472 12.57 4.22 -12.45
N ARG A 473 12.88 3.82 -13.72
CA ARG A 473 14.19 3.89 -14.36
C ARG A 473 14.21 4.80 -15.57
N TYR A 474 13.06 5.11 -16.13
CA TYR A 474 12.90 5.85 -17.38
C TYR A 474 12.29 7.22 -17.11
N GLU A 475 12.73 8.21 -17.90
CA GLU A 475 12.38 9.62 -17.76
C GLU A 475 12.04 10.25 -19.11
N VAL A 476 11.33 11.37 -19.08
CA VAL A 476 11.12 12.20 -20.27
C VAL A 476 12.46 12.72 -20.80
N ASN A 477 12.71 12.48 -22.08
CA ASN A 477 13.93 12.97 -22.74
C ASN A 477 13.84 14.48 -22.99
N ASN A 478 14.71 15.23 -22.35
CA ASN A 478 14.75 16.70 -22.41
C ASN A 478 14.92 17.25 -23.83
N ALA A 479 15.51 16.49 -24.76
CA ALA A 479 15.69 16.91 -26.15
C ALA A 479 14.36 17.20 -26.88
N TYR A 480 13.27 16.58 -26.44
CA TYR A 480 11.95 16.72 -27.05
C TYR A 480 11.04 17.74 -26.37
N ARG A 481 11.38 18.24 -25.17
CA ARG A 481 10.49 19.10 -24.37
C ARG A 481 9.99 20.33 -25.13
N ALA A 482 10.92 21.13 -25.69
CA ALA A 482 10.56 22.36 -26.40
C ALA A 482 9.71 22.10 -27.66
N GLU A 483 9.95 21.00 -28.36
CA GLU A 483 9.16 20.61 -29.52
C GLU A 483 7.73 20.19 -29.14
N LEU A 484 7.59 19.40 -28.07
CA LEU A 484 6.30 18.94 -27.56
C LEU A 484 5.47 20.09 -26.99
N GLU A 485 6.07 21.02 -26.25
CA GLU A 485 5.38 22.22 -25.79
C GLU A 485 4.85 23.05 -26.96
N LYS A 486 5.67 23.25 -27.99
CA LYS A 486 5.31 24.08 -29.14
C LYS A 486 4.26 23.43 -30.05
N LYS A 487 4.41 22.13 -30.35
CA LYS A 487 3.56 21.44 -31.35
C LYS A 487 2.34 20.77 -30.70
N ALA A 488 2.53 20.12 -29.56
CA ALA A 488 1.46 19.37 -28.90
C ALA A 488 0.70 20.17 -27.85
N GLY A 489 1.22 21.34 -27.41
CA GLY A 489 0.61 22.18 -26.40
C GLY A 489 0.60 21.55 -24.99
N ILE A 490 1.40 20.52 -24.78
CA ILE A 490 1.59 19.91 -23.45
C ILE A 490 2.50 20.81 -22.61
N LEU A 491 2.20 20.96 -21.33
CA LEU A 491 3.02 21.71 -20.38
C LEU A 491 3.80 20.76 -19.48
N PHE A 492 5.09 20.99 -19.34
CA PHE A 492 5.92 20.35 -18.32
C PHE A 492 5.83 21.18 -17.03
N SER A 493 4.73 20.96 -16.30
CA SER A 493 4.28 21.79 -15.19
C SER A 493 5.00 21.55 -13.86
N GLY A 494 5.89 20.56 -13.80
CA GLY A 494 6.76 20.34 -12.65
C GLY A 494 8.06 19.65 -13.05
N THR A 495 9.15 20.06 -12.39
CA THR A 495 10.49 19.51 -12.62
C THR A 495 11.21 19.25 -11.31
N SER A 496 12.28 18.44 -11.34
CA SER A 496 13.25 18.43 -10.25
C SER A 496 13.76 19.85 -9.97
N PRO A 497 14.24 20.16 -8.76
CA PRO A 497 14.69 21.53 -8.41
C PRO A 497 15.78 22.11 -9.33
N ASP A 498 16.60 21.24 -9.93
CA ASP A 498 17.64 21.61 -10.92
C ASP A 498 17.09 21.73 -12.35
N GLY A 499 15.79 21.44 -12.58
CA GLY A 499 15.11 21.54 -13.86
C GLY A 499 15.39 20.40 -14.85
N LYS A 500 16.18 19.40 -14.45
CA LYS A 500 16.62 18.33 -15.37
C LYS A 500 15.61 17.22 -15.59
N LEU A 501 14.85 16.84 -14.54
CA LEU A 501 13.89 15.77 -14.62
C LEU A 501 12.47 16.33 -14.68
N VAL A 502 11.63 15.74 -15.50
CA VAL A 502 10.20 16.09 -15.60
C VAL A 502 9.42 15.28 -14.57
N GLU A 503 8.76 15.98 -13.67
CA GLU A 503 7.96 15.37 -12.59
C GLU A 503 6.45 15.41 -12.87
N TYR A 504 5.99 16.45 -13.59
CA TYR A 504 4.58 16.64 -13.92
C TYR A 504 4.40 17.12 -15.34
N VAL A 505 3.34 16.63 -15.97
CA VAL A 505 2.85 17.14 -17.27
C VAL A 505 1.35 17.38 -17.18
N GLU A 506 0.86 18.35 -17.96
CA GLU A 506 -0.57 18.66 -18.03
C GLU A 506 -0.93 19.35 -19.35
N TYR A 507 -2.21 19.42 -19.67
CA TYR A 507 -2.74 20.36 -20.64
C TYR A 507 -3.41 21.55 -19.93
N PRO A 508 -3.27 22.78 -20.47
CA PRO A 508 -3.96 23.95 -19.91
C PRO A 508 -5.48 23.73 -19.76
N ARG A 509 -6.14 24.38 -18.78
CA ARG A 509 -7.57 24.20 -18.53
C ARG A 509 -8.48 24.59 -19.70
N ASP A 510 -8.08 25.56 -20.51
CA ASP A 510 -8.79 25.96 -21.73
C ASP A 510 -8.69 24.89 -22.82
N VAL A 511 -7.65 24.06 -22.79
CA VAL A 511 -7.46 22.91 -23.69
C VAL A 511 -8.15 21.66 -23.13
N HIS A 512 -7.98 21.35 -21.83
CA HIS A 512 -8.57 20.17 -21.21
C HIS A 512 -8.96 20.42 -19.75
N PRO A 513 -10.16 20.02 -19.27
CA PRO A 513 -10.63 20.34 -17.91
C PRO A 513 -9.70 19.79 -16.81
N TYR A 514 -9.18 18.58 -16.98
CA TYR A 514 -8.20 17.95 -16.10
C TYR A 514 -7.50 16.80 -16.83
N LEU A 515 -6.36 17.07 -17.42
CA LEU A 515 -5.44 16.04 -17.91
C LEU A 515 -4.08 16.32 -17.30
N VAL A 516 -3.78 15.61 -16.23
CA VAL A 516 -2.61 15.82 -15.38
C VAL A 516 -1.90 14.49 -15.20
N ALA A 517 -0.58 14.52 -15.17
CA ALA A 517 0.18 13.32 -14.85
C ALA A 517 1.45 13.63 -14.05
N THR A 518 1.91 12.64 -13.32
CA THR A 518 3.14 12.69 -12.54
C THR A 518 4.02 11.47 -12.81
N GLN A 519 5.34 11.67 -12.77
CA GLN A 519 6.32 10.58 -12.84
C GLN A 519 6.36 9.80 -11.51
N ALA A 520 5.91 10.42 -10.44
CA ALA A 520 5.84 9.83 -9.10
C ALA A 520 4.66 8.87 -8.91
N HIS A 521 4.60 8.33 -7.70
CA HIS A 521 3.55 7.44 -7.18
C HIS A 521 2.81 8.09 -6.00
N PRO A 522 1.97 9.13 -6.22
CA PRO A 522 1.26 9.85 -5.17
C PRO A 522 0.23 8.99 -4.43
N GLU A 523 -0.22 7.88 -5.04
CA GLU A 523 -1.10 6.89 -4.42
C GLU A 523 -0.51 6.33 -3.12
N LEU A 524 0.83 6.21 -3.04
CA LEU A 524 1.53 5.70 -1.87
C LEU A 524 1.49 6.67 -0.67
N ARG A 525 1.18 7.95 -0.91
CA ARG A 525 1.05 8.99 0.11
C ARG A 525 -0.39 9.38 0.43
N SER A 526 -1.35 8.87 -0.31
CA SER A 526 -2.77 9.12 -0.05
C SER A 526 -3.22 8.45 1.24
N ARG A 527 -4.00 9.16 2.05
CA ARG A 527 -4.60 8.68 3.30
C ARG A 527 -6.12 8.88 3.24
N PRO A 528 -6.93 8.02 3.83
CA PRO A 528 -8.39 8.20 3.84
C PRO A 528 -8.80 9.49 4.55
N THR A 529 -8.07 9.87 5.60
CA THR A 529 -8.28 11.09 6.38
C THR A 529 -7.62 12.33 5.76
N ARG A 530 -6.63 12.13 4.87
CA ARG A 530 -5.88 13.18 4.17
C ARG A 530 -5.65 12.77 2.71
N PRO A 531 -6.72 12.80 1.88
CA PRO A 531 -6.66 12.41 0.48
C PRO A 531 -5.62 13.20 -0.31
N HIS A 532 -4.91 12.53 -1.20
CA HIS A 532 -3.89 13.18 -2.02
C HIS A 532 -4.50 14.14 -3.04
N ALA A 533 -3.89 15.31 -3.21
CA ALA A 533 -4.38 16.43 -4.01
C ALA A 533 -4.72 16.07 -5.47
N LEU A 534 -3.86 15.29 -6.14
CA LEU A 534 -4.08 14.89 -7.54
C LEU A 534 -5.31 14.00 -7.70
N PHE A 535 -5.54 13.07 -6.78
CA PHE A 535 -6.71 12.20 -6.81
C PHE A 535 -7.98 12.96 -6.45
N ALA A 536 -7.92 13.87 -5.49
CA ALA A 536 -9.03 14.77 -5.17
C ALA A 536 -9.39 15.67 -6.35
N GLY A 537 -8.39 16.18 -7.08
CA GLY A 537 -8.57 16.98 -8.29
C GLY A 537 -9.23 16.19 -9.44
N LEU A 538 -8.79 14.93 -9.68
CA LEU A 538 -9.43 14.06 -10.67
C LEU A 538 -10.90 13.82 -10.34
N VAL A 539 -11.21 13.49 -9.08
CA VAL A 539 -12.59 13.22 -8.66
C VAL A 539 -13.44 14.48 -8.77
N LYS A 540 -12.94 15.65 -8.36
CA LYS A 540 -13.63 16.93 -8.50
C LYS A 540 -14.02 17.18 -9.95
N ALA A 541 -13.07 17.12 -10.88
CA ALA A 541 -13.30 17.32 -12.31
C ALA A 541 -14.29 16.29 -12.88
N SER A 542 -14.26 15.04 -12.39
CA SER A 542 -15.17 13.98 -12.81
C SER A 542 -16.62 14.23 -12.34
N VAL A 543 -16.80 14.74 -11.11
CA VAL A 543 -18.11 15.16 -10.58
C VAL A 543 -18.65 16.34 -11.40
N GLU A 544 -17.83 17.34 -11.68
CA GLU A 544 -18.20 18.52 -12.50
C GLU A 544 -18.64 18.08 -13.91
N ARG A 545 -17.87 17.17 -14.55
CA ARG A 545 -18.22 16.60 -15.86
C ARG A 545 -19.57 15.85 -15.82
N LYS A 546 -19.81 15.04 -14.79
CA LYS A 546 -21.06 14.30 -14.63
C LYS A 546 -22.25 15.23 -14.50
N ASN A 547 -22.11 16.28 -13.72
CA ASN A 547 -23.17 17.27 -13.47
C ASN A 547 -23.46 18.17 -14.69
N SER A 548 -22.53 18.22 -15.66
CA SER A 548 -22.69 19.00 -16.91
C SER A 548 -23.26 18.20 -18.09
N LYS A 549 -23.38 16.86 -17.96
CA LYS A 549 -24.05 15.96 -18.91
C LYS A 549 -25.55 15.97 -18.67
#